data_0572b9827679bd55a6c07b3afd1ed33a
#
_entry.id   0572b9827679bd55a6c07b3afd1ed33a
#
_cell.length_a   1.000
_cell.length_b   1.000
_cell.length_c   1.000
_cell.angle_alpha   90.00
_cell.angle_beta   90.00
_cell.angle_gamma   90.00
#
_symmetry.space_group_name_H-M   'P 1'
#
loop_
_entity.id
_entity.type
_entity.pdbx_description
1 polymer ?
#
loop_
_entity_poly.entity_id
_entity_poly.type
_entity_poly.pdbx_seq_one_letter_code
_entity_poly.pdbx_strand_id
1 'polypeptide(L)'
;NRQKNHAISQNNMLVKQYIRAIRELRPKAFVMENVSMLRSDVHRFYLDEADNKLFDQEKYEIHMQSTKLVLLDKAYMFDCAKTIARSSSAITANIWPEDCYVSLNVVYKMSKNHQKLLKTLKKHKKKLLEYADIYADEGEKNDIESNDIALRSYEAFSAIKQFFDEKLEADKLKDVIEPAIMIQRMLSKSKEIFDNHLVVDKCDYAENGDLVAYIKSYAVFDYLKALLGTDSNGYEINQDVLCAADFGAPQKRKRFIVIGIKKSLTDTVQLPIGIFSEKDYRTVQDAIGDLQNVPTVTDVAEDIGTPLKKADDISELGKSLRDTDTLFNHIITKTRETAMERFKAIKQGENFHSLNDSLKTNTYTDANRTQNTIYLRLAYNQPSGTVVNVRKSMWIHPELNRAISIREAARLQTFPDSFIFCGSKDKQYQQVGNAVPPIMAKAIAEKLADQLEQIEKRFER
;
A
#
# COMPACT_ATOMS: atom_id res chain seq x y z
N ASN A 1 -0.28 6.75 -3.57
CA ASN A 1 0.75 7.54 -4.30
C ASN A 1 1.23 8.81 -3.56
N ARG A 2 0.66 9.17 -2.40
CA ARG A 2 1.28 10.11 -1.46
C ARG A 2 2.61 9.57 -0.91
N GLN A 3 2.75 8.25 -0.80
CA GLN A 3 3.93 7.56 -0.26
C GLN A 3 5.21 7.67 -1.11
N LYS A 4 5.13 8.00 -2.39
CA LYS A 4 6.32 8.12 -3.26
C LYS A 4 7.16 9.38 -3.03
N ASN A 5 6.69 10.31 -2.24
CA ASN A 5 7.39 11.56 -1.95
C ASN A 5 8.03 11.58 -0.56
N HIS A 6 7.77 10.58 0.28
CA HIS A 6 8.36 10.47 1.62
C HIS A 6 9.54 9.51 1.61
N ALA A 7 10.65 9.90 2.21
CA ALA A 7 11.83 9.06 2.38
C ALA A 7 11.55 7.90 3.34
N ILE A 8 10.61 8.10 4.27
CA ILE A 8 10.22 7.12 5.27
C ILE A 8 8.79 6.65 5.03
N SER A 9 8.59 5.33 4.95
CA SER A 9 7.25 4.75 4.93
C SER A 9 6.71 4.63 6.36
N GLN A 10 5.67 5.39 6.69
CA GLN A 10 4.99 5.29 7.98
C GLN A 10 4.50 3.86 8.30
N ASN A 11 4.16 3.06 7.28
CA ASN A 11 3.72 1.68 7.49
C ASN A 11 4.84 0.78 8.01
N ASN A 12 6.10 1.06 7.67
CA ASN A 12 7.23 0.30 8.20
C ASN A 12 7.43 0.58 9.69
N MET A 13 7.12 1.78 10.17
CA MET A 13 7.24 2.14 11.59
C MET A 13 6.32 1.31 12.50
N LEU A 14 5.19 0.78 11.98
CA LEU A 14 4.32 -0.11 12.74
C LEU A 14 5.01 -1.42 13.14
N VAL A 15 5.92 -1.93 12.31
CA VAL A 15 6.72 -3.12 12.66
C VAL A 15 7.63 -2.85 13.85
N LYS A 16 8.27 -1.66 13.91
CA LYS A 16 9.08 -1.27 15.08
C LYS A 16 8.22 -1.22 16.37
N GLN A 17 7.00 -0.66 16.29
CA GLN A 17 6.09 -0.61 17.43
C GLN A 17 5.61 -2.01 17.86
N TYR A 18 5.37 -2.90 16.90
CA TYR A 18 5.03 -4.29 17.17
C TYR A 18 6.16 -5.00 17.94
N ILE A 19 7.41 -4.86 17.49
CA ILE A 19 8.59 -5.44 18.12
C ILE A 19 8.78 -4.84 19.53
N ARG A 20 8.59 -3.52 19.69
CA ARG A 20 8.62 -2.86 21.00
C ARG A 20 7.61 -3.47 21.97
N ALA A 21 6.36 -3.67 21.51
CA ALA A 21 5.32 -4.28 22.34
C ALA A 21 5.70 -5.70 22.80
N ILE A 22 6.29 -6.52 21.93
CA ILE A 22 6.76 -7.87 22.30
C ILE A 22 7.87 -7.78 23.35
N ARG A 23 8.83 -6.87 23.20
CA ARG A 23 9.93 -6.70 24.17
C ARG A 23 9.42 -6.23 25.55
N GLU A 24 8.42 -5.35 25.57
CA GLU A 24 7.82 -4.82 26.81
C GLU A 24 6.92 -5.86 27.50
N LEU A 25 6.00 -6.48 26.75
CA LEU A 25 5.00 -7.42 27.27
C LEU A 25 5.57 -8.82 27.54
N ARG A 26 6.63 -9.19 26.85
CA ARG A 26 7.29 -10.51 26.94
C ARG A 26 6.29 -11.68 26.90
N PRO A 27 5.42 -11.79 25.89
CA PRO A 27 4.46 -12.88 25.78
C PRO A 27 5.17 -14.24 25.69
N LYS A 28 4.49 -15.37 26.03
CA LYS A 28 5.04 -16.73 25.84
C LYS A 28 5.39 -16.98 24.37
N ALA A 29 4.55 -16.49 23.46
CA ALA A 29 4.74 -16.59 22.02
C ALA A 29 4.15 -15.38 21.29
N PHE A 30 4.55 -15.19 20.03
CA PHE A 30 3.98 -14.17 19.15
C PHE A 30 3.80 -14.71 17.72
N VAL A 31 2.88 -14.10 16.98
CA VAL A 31 2.71 -14.32 15.53
C VAL A 31 2.74 -12.96 14.85
N MET A 32 3.55 -12.83 13.81
CA MET A 32 3.55 -11.67 12.91
C MET A 32 3.14 -12.11 11.51
N GLU A 33 2.18 -11.42 10.92
CA GLU A 33 1.77 -11.58 9.53
C GLU A 33 2.07 -10.32 8.73
N ASN A 34 2.55 -10.52 7.53
CA ASN A 34 2.77 -9.43 6.60
C ASN A 34 2.76 -9.93 5.13
N VAL A 35 2.89 -8.99 4.19
CA VAL A 35 3.04 -9.33 2.78
C VAL A 35 4.33 -10.11 2.53
N SER A 36 4.31 -11.03 1.57
CA SER A 36 5.46 -11.90 1.26
C SER A 36 6.76 -11.14 0.95
N MET A 37 6.65 -9.91 0.44
CA MET A 37 7.81 -9.07 0.14
C MET A 37 8.59 -8.63 1.39
N LEU A 38 8.00 -8.69 2.61
CA LEU A 38 8.71 -8.33 3.84
C LEU A 38 9.89 -9.26 4.13
N ARG A 39 9.86 -10.50 3.60
CA ARG A 39 10.98 -11.44 3.66
C ARG A 39 12.19 -10.98 2.84
N SER A 40 11.97 -10.15 1.83
CA SER A 40 13.03 -9.73 0.90
C SER A 40 13.76 -8.49 1.40
N ASP A 41 15.04 -8.37 1.02
CA ASP A 41 15.89 -7.20 1.29
C ASP A 41 15.40 -5.89 0.65
N VAL A 42 14.32 -5.93 -0.13
CA VAL A 42 13.71 -4.74 -0.75
C VAL A 42 12.98 -3.87 0.28
N HIS A 43 12.41 -4.48 1.34
CA HIS A 43 11.79 -3.73 2.43
C HIS A 43 12.82 -3.45 3.51
N ARG A 44 13.27 -2.19 3.56
CA ARG A 44 14.32 -1.75 4.47
C ARG A 44 13.83 -0.61 5.34
N PHE A 45 14.36 -0.55 6.55
CA PHE A 45 14.35 0.66 7.38
C PHE A 45 15.57 1.50 7.05
N TYR A 46 15.39 2.81 7.01
CA TYR A 46 16.54 3.71 7.15
C TYR A 46 17.00 3.70 8.61
N LEU A 47 18.31 3.64 8.79
CA LEU A 47 18.93 3.70 10.11
C LEU A 47 18.79 5.11 10.66
N ASP A 48 18.18 5.25 11.83
CA ASP A 48 18.20 6.46 12.64
C ASP A 48 19.25 6.38 13.76
N GLU A 49 19.58 7.53 14.37
CA GLU A 49 20.57 7.59 15.44
C GLU A 49 20.20 6.77 16.68
N ALA A 50 18.90 6.61 16.96
CA ALA A 50 18.44 5.84 18.10
C ALA A 50 18.68 4.35 17.89
N ASP A 51 18.32 3.82 16.71
CA ASP A 51 18.61 2.44 16.34
C ASP A 51 20.12 2.19 16.25
N ASN A 52 20.90 3.14 15.72
CA ASN A 52 22.36 3.02 15.65
C ASN A 52 22.97 2.86 17.04
N LYS A 53 22.57 3.70 17.99
CA LYS A 53 22.99 3.59 19.40
C LYS A 53 22.56 2.26 20.03
N LEU A 54 21.33 1.82 19.78
CA LEU A 54 20.81 0.56 20.28
C LEU A 54 21.64 -0.64 19.75
N PHE A 55 21.97 -0.65 18.46
CA PHE A 55 22.74 -1.73 17.86
C PHE A 55 24.17 -1.79 18.40
N ASP A 56 24.80 -0.63 18.60
CA ASP A 56 26.15 -0.54 19.17
C ASP A 56 26.18 -0.99 20.65
N GLN A 57 25.19 -0.57 21.45
CA GLN A 57 25.11 -0.90 22.89
C GLN A 57 24.79 -2.38 23.13
N GLU A 58 23.84 -2.92 22.40
CA GLU A 58 23.37 -4.30 22.54
C GLU A 58 24.19 -5.28 21.66
N LYS A 59 25.16 -4.78 20.89
CA LYS A 59 26.04 -5.55 19.99
C LYS A 59 25.27 -6.39 18.97
N TYR A 60 24.18 -5.86 18.43
CA TYR A 60 23.42 -6.55 17.41
C TYR A 60 24.16 -6.54 16.07
N GLU A 61 24.36 -7.72 15.48
CA GLU A 61 24.88 -7.89 14.13
C GLU A 61 23.75 -7.77 13.11
N ILE A 62 23.61 -6.59 12.48
CA ILE A 62 22.62 -6.32 11.45
C ILE A 62 23.34 -5.92 10.16
N HIS A 63 23.01 -6.59 9.06
CA HIS A 63 23.60 -6.27 7.76
C HIS A 63 23.11 -4.91 7.26
N MET A 64 24.04 -3.94 7.20
CA MET A 64 23.79 -2.59 6.73
C MET A 64 24.13 -2.43 5.24
N GLN A 65 23.32 -1.62 4.55
CA GLN A 65 23.57 -1.18 3.17
C GLN A 65 23.34 0.31 3.05
N SER A 66 24.07 0.94 2.15
CA SER A 66 23.78 2.32 1.73
C SER A 66 22.71 2.33 0.66
N THR A 67 21.56 2.90 0.97
CA THR A 67 20.43 3.05 0.03
C THR A 67 20.48 4.43 -0.61
N LYS A 68 20.50 4.45 -1.95
CA LYS A 68 20.50 5.68 -2.75
C LYS A 68 19.12 6.33 -2.74
N LEU A 69 19.01 7.56 -2.25
CA LEU A 69 17.86 8.42 -2.35
C LEU A 69 18.16 9.60 -3.28
N VAL A 70 17.50 9.68 -4.42
CA VAL A 70 17.62 10.84 -5.33
C VAL A 70 16.86 12.02 -4.71
N LEU A 71 17.60 13.05 -4.35
CA LEU A 71 17.07 14.30 -3.82
C LEU A 71 16.57 15.20 -4.96
N LEU A 72 17.44 15.48 -5.94
CA LEU A 72 17.15 16.34 -7.08
C LEU A 72 17.72 15.74 -8.37
N ASP A 73 16.90 15.72 -9.44
CA ASP A 73 17.33 15.35 -10.77
C ASP A 73 18.23 16.44 -11.36
N LYS A 74 19.23 16.05 -12.15
CA LYS A 74 20.19 16.97 -12.80
C LYS A 74 19.52 18.06 -13.64
N ALA A 75 18.35 17.80 -14.21
CA ALA A 75 17.61 18.76 -15.03
C ALA A 75 17.13 20.00 -14.24
N TYR A 76 17.07 19.91 -12.90
CA TYR A 76 16.61 20.98 -12.02
C TYR A 76 17.72 21.47 -11.09
N MET A 77 18.99 21.15 -11.40
CA MET A 77 20.13 21.51 -10.57
C MET A 77 20.34 23.03 -10.52
N PHE A 78 20.76 23.52 -9.37
CA PHE A 78 21.13 24.91 -9.13
C PHE A 78 22.38 24.98 -8.22
N ASP A 79 23.05 26.11 -8.19
CA ASP A 79 24.39 26.21 -7.62
C ASP A 79 24.46 25.75 -6.17
N CYS A 80 23.75 26.21 -5.26
CA CYS A 80 23.85 25.85 -3.84
C CYS A 80 23.05 24.58 -3.44
N ALA A 81 22.51 23.79 -4.38
CA ALA A 81 21.60 22.67 -4.09
C ALA A 81 22.16 21.68 -3.04
N LYS A 82 23.42 21.26 -3.18
CA LYS A 82 24.09 20.34 -2.24
C LYS A 82 24.24 20.95 -0.84
N THR A 83 24.63 22.21 -0.76
CA THR A 83 24.82 22.93 0.51
C THR A 83 23.49 23.08 1.24
N ILE A 84 22.45 23.46 0.53
CA ILE A 84 21.10 23.62 1.09
C ILE A 84 20.54 22.28 1.55
N ALA A 85 20.65 21.22 0.74
CA ALA A 85 20.18 19.88 1.10
C ALA A 85 20.85 19.33 2.37
N ARG A 86 22.01 19.83 2.77
CA ARG A 86 22.78 19.46 3.97
C ARG A 86 22.61 20.40 5.15
N SER A 87 21.77 21.41 5.06
CA SER A 87 21.57 22.40 6.10
C SER A 87 20.11 22.47 6.55
N SER A 88 19.83 22.01 7.77
CA SER A 88 18.47 22.07 8.34
C SER A 88 17.90 23.48 8.40
N SER A 89 18.73 24.47 8.73
CA SER A 89 18.32 25.88 8.75
C SER A 89 17.99 26.41 7.35
N ALA A 90 18.81 26.09 6.34
CA ALA A 90 18.57 26.51 4.96
C ALA A 90 17.32 25.84 4.38
N ILE A 91 17.08 24.55 4.71
CA ILE A 91 15.86 23.84 4.31
C ILE A 91 14.64 24.52 4.92
N THR A 92 14.67 24.79 6.23
CA THR A 92 13.54 25.41 6.95
C THR A 92 13.21 26.81 6.41
N ALA A 93 14.22 27.58 6.03
CA ALA A 93 14.05 28.91 5.47
C ALA A 93 13.43 28.93 4.05
N ASN A 94 13.59 27.85 3.29
CA ASN A 94 13.20 27.80 1.87
C ASN A 94 12.04 26.84 1.56
N ILE A 95 11.61 26.01 2.50
CA ILE A 95 10.50 25.07 2.28
C ILE A 95 9.16 25.77 2.36
N TRP A 96 8.30 25.52 1.39
CA TRP A 96 6.94 26.07 1.41
C TRP A 96 6.08 25.42 2.49
N PRO A 97 5.05 26.14 3.01
CA PRO A 97 3.98 25.54 3.79
C PRO A 97 3.36 24.36 3.03
N GLU A 98 2.96 23.30 3.76
CA GLU A 98 2.46 22.06 3.15
C GLU A 98 1.26 22.31 2.22
N ASP A 99 0.37 23.18 2.60
CA ASP A 99 -0.83 23.51 1.83
C ASP A 99 -0.54 24.35 0.58
N CYS A 100 0.53 25.18 0.60
CA CYS A 100 1.09 25.84 -0.57
C CYS A 100 1.59 24.79 -1.58
N TYR A 101 2.48 23.92 -1.14
CA TYR A 101 3.01 22.84 -1.97
C TYR A 101 1.89 21.96 -2.55
N VAL A 102 0.94 21.54 -1.72
CA VAL A 102 -0.18 20.68 -2.16
C VAL A 102 -1.00 21.36 -3.24
N SER A 103 -1.31 22.65 -3.11
CA SER A 103 -2.13 23.40 -4.09
C SER A 103 -1.47 23.46 -5.45
N LEU A 104 -0.17 23.79 -5.52
CA LEU A 104 0.56 23.88 -6.77
C LEU A 104 0.88 22.49 -7.36
N ASN A 105 1.22 21.52 -6.52
CA ASN A 105 1.51 20.13 -6.95
C ASN A 105 0.28 19.41 -7.55
N VAL A 106 -0.94 19.76 -7.13
CA VAL A 106 -2.16 19.24 -7.77
C VAL A 106 -2.32 19.80 -9.18
N VAL A 107 -2.05 21.08 -9.39
CA VAL A 107 -2.02 21.72 -10.72
C VAL A 107 -0.98 21.01 -11.61
N TYR A 108 0.25 20.87 -11.15
CA TYR A 108 1.31 20.15 -11.85
C TYR A 108 0.90 18.73 -12.25
N LYS A 109 0.31 17.96 -11.34
CA LYS A 109 -0.15 16.58 -11.63
C LYS A 109 -1.28 16.51 -12.66
N MET A 110 -2.11 17.53 -12.75
CA MET A 110 -3.23 17.57 -13.69
C MET A 110 -2.83 18.15 -15.06
N SER A 111 -1.64 18.71 -15.23
CA SER A 111 -1.16 19.35 -16.46
C SER A 111 -1.17 18.46 -17.71
N LYS A 112 -1.17 17.13 -17.54
CA LYS A 112 -1.28 16.17 -18.66
C LYS A 112 -2.69 16.08 -19.29
N ASN A 113 -3.70 16.71 -18.69
CA ASN A 113 -5.07 16.69 -19.18
C ASN A 113 -5.68 18.06 -19.04
N HIS A 114 -5.83 18.76 -20.16
CA HIS A 114 -6.28 20.15 -20.23
C HIS A 114 -7.59 20.41 -19.45
N GLN A 115 -8.63 19.59 -19.65
CA GLN A 115 -9.92 19.78 -18.97
C GLN A 115 -9.81 19.62 -17.45
N LYS A 116 -9.02 18.62 -16.99
CA LYS A 116 -8.79 18.41 -15.55
C LYS A 116 -7.93 19.53 -14.95
N LEU A 117 -6.97 20.04 -15.71
CA LEU A 117 -6.14 21.17 -15.33
C LEU A 117 -6.98 22.42 -15.09
N LEU A 118 -7.81 22.82 -16.05
CA LEU A 118 -8.70 23.99 -15.93
C LEU A 118 -9.66 23.86 -14.72
N LYS A 119 -10.27 22.68 -14.56
CA LYS A 119 -11.12 22.40 -13.39
C LYS A 119 -10.37 22.54 -12.05
N THR A 120 -9.12 22.09 -12.01
CA THR A 120 -8.26 22.13 -10.83
C THR A 120 -7.84 23.57 -10.52
N LEU A 121 -7.41 24.33 -11.53
CA LEU A 121 -7.08 25.76 -11.39
C LEU A 121 -8.27 26.54 -10.83
N LYS A 122 -9.47 26.35 -11.42
CA LYS A 122 -10.68 26.99 -10.92
C LYS A 122 -11.00 26.63 -9.47
N LYS A 123 -10.86 25.36 -9.11
CA LYS A 123 -11.11 24.86 -7.74
C LYS A 123 -10.15 25.45 -6.71
N HIS A 124 -8.89 25.63 -7.05
CA HIS A 124 -7.83 26.09 -6.15
C HIS A 124 -7.48 27.57 -6.32
N LYS A 125 -8.22 28.31 -7.15
CA LYS A 125 -7.93 29.71 -7.52
C LYS A 125 -7.60 30.59 -6.32
N LYS A 126 -8.49 30.67 -5.32
CA LYS A 126 -8.31 31.52 -4.15
C LYS A 126 -6.98 31.29 -3.47
N LYS A 127 -6.68 30.01 -3.17
CA LYS A 127 -5.45 29.62 -2.47
C LYS A 127 -4.20 29.84 -3.31
N LEU A 128 -4.26 29.56 -4.61
CA LEU A 128 -3.15 29.81 -5.51
C LEU A 128 -2.80 31.30 -5.62
N LEU A 129 -3.81 32.18 -5.66
CA LEU A 129 -3.59 33.62 -5.68
C LEU A 129 -3.09 34.15 -4.34
N GLU A 130 -3.58 33.66 -3.20
CA GLU A 130 -3.04 34.01 -1.87
C GLU A 130 -1.53 33.75 -1.79
N TYR A 131 -1.06 32.57 -2.28
CA TYR A 131 0.38 32.29 -2.32
C TYR A 131 1.11 33.04 -3.43
N ALA A 132 0.45 33.33 -4.54
CA ALA A 132 1.04 34.16 -5.59
C ALA A 132 1.27 35.61 -5.11
N ASP A 133 0.47 36.12 -4.20
CA ASP A 133 0.70 37.43 -3.57
C ASP A 133 1.90 37.43 -2.62
N ILE A 134 2.23 36.26 -2.04
CA ILE A 134 3.41 36.13 -1.18
C ILE A 134 4.69 35.93 -1.99
N TYR A 135 4.68 35.02 -3.00
CA TYR A 135 5.89 34.59 -3.71
C TYR A 135 6.13 35.30 -5.03
N ALA A 136 5.18 36.07 -5.54
CA ALA A 136 5.30 36.79 -6.81
C ALA A 136 5.09 38.30 -6.61
N ASP A 137 5.64 38.87 -5.55
CA ASP A 137 5.69 40.32 -5.33
C ASP A 137 6.82 40.93 -6.16
N GLU A 138 6.51 41.87 -7.05
CA GLU A 138 7.48 42.53 -7.92
C GLU A 138 8.41 43.52 -7.15
N GLY A 139 8.05 43.92 -5.91
CA GLY A 139 8.83 44.79 -5.08
C GLY A 139 10.15 44.18 -4.56
N GLU A 140 10.22 42.84 -4.47
CA GLU A 140 11.36 42.08 -3.96
C GLU A 140 12.27 41.51 -5.07
N LYS A 141 11.99 41.80 -6.35
CA LYS A 141 12.64 41.16 -7.51
C LYS A 141 14.15 41.28 -7.54
N ASN A 142 14.69 42.35 -7.07
CA ASN A 142 16.15 42.61 -7.12
C ASN A 142 16.92 41.79 -6.08
N ASP A 143 16.28 41.36 -4.96
CA ASP A 143 16.90 40.48 -3.96
C ASP A 143 16.71 39.01 -4.30
N ILE A 144 15.75 38.70 -5.16
CA ILE A 144 15.38 37.34 -5.56
C ILE A 144 16.37 36.75 -6.58
N GLU A 145 16.93 37.55 -7.47
CA GLU A 145 17.83 37.09 -8.54
C GLU A 145 19.10 36.43 -8.02
N SER A 146 19.51 36.72 -6.78
CA SER A 146 20.66 36.05 -6.13
C SER A 146 20.34 34.72 -5.45
N ASN A 147 19.07 34.33 -5.39
CA ASN A 147 18.59 33.09 -4.73
C ASN A 147 17.76 32.23 -5.68
N ASP A 148 18.37 31.19 -6.22
CA ASP A 148 17.75 30.27 -7.17
C ASP A 148 16.40 29.73 -6.71
N ILE A 149 16.22 29.42 -5.42
CA ILE A 149 14.97 28.86 -4.89
C ILE A 149 13.87 29.92 -4.87
N ALA A 150 14.21 31.13 -4.44
CA ALA A 150 13.27 32.26 -4.43
C ALA A 150 12.87 32.62 -5.87
N LEU A 151 13.83 32.66 -6.79
CA LEU A 151 13.58 32.92 -8.21
C LEU A 151 12.61 31.89 -8.81
N ARG A 152 12.84 30.60 -8.60
CA ARG A 152 11.93 29.55 -9.11
C ARG A 152 10.54 29.60 -8.47
N SER A 153 10.45 30.00 -7.20
CA SER A 153 9.17 30.22 -6.55
C SER A 153 8.43 31.41 -7.15
N TYR A 154 9.16 32.51 -7.38
CA TYR A 154 8.62 33.71 -8.06
C TYR A 154 8.11 33.38 -9.47
N GLU A 155 8.93 32.71 -10.29
CA GLU A 155 8.53 32.30 -11.66
C GLU A 155 7.25 31.47 -11.66
N ALA A 156 7.17 30.45 -10.77
CA ALA A 156 6.04 29.56 -10.68
C ALA A 156 4.74 30.28 -10.29
N PHE A 157 4.79 31.18 -9.31
CA PHE A 157 3.62 31.92 -8.84
C PHE A 157 3.26 33.12 -9.73
N SER A 158 4.25 33.74 -10.38
CA SER A 158 3.99 34.72 -11.44
C SER A 158 3.26 34.10 -12.62
N ALA A 159 3.62 32.87 -13.02
CA ALA A 159 2.88 32.14 -14.06
C ALA A 159 1.43 31.87 -13.65
N ILE A 160 1.16 31.57 -12.37
CA ILE A 160 -0.19 31.42 -11.85
C ILE A 160 -0.98 32.75 -11.95
N LYS A 161 -0.38 33.90 -11.56
CA LYS A 161 -1.02 35.22 -11.74
C LYS A 161 -1.31 35.49 -13.21
N GLN A 162 -0.32 35.33 -14.09
CA GLN A 162 -0.47 35.53 -15.53
C GLN A 162 -1.56 34.66 -16.15
N PHE A 163 -1.69 33.43 -15.69
CA PHE A 163 -2.79 32.54 -16.15
C PHE A 163 -4.17 33.13 -15.76
N PHE A 164 -4.34 33.56 -14.53
CA PHE A 164 -5.62 34.13 -14.08
C PHE A 164 -5.91 35.51 -14.64
N ASP A 165 -4.88 36.23 -15.11
CA ASP A 165 -4.96 37.48 -15.85
C ASP A 165 -5.12 37.27 -17.37
N GLU A 166 -5.31 36.03 -17.84
CA GLU A 166 -5.46 35.65 -19.25
C GLU A 166 -4.22 35.98 -20.12
N LYS A 167 -3.03 36.11 -19.50
CA LYS A 167 -1.76 36.42 -20.19
C LYS A 167 -0.93 35.16 -20.48
N LEU A 168 -1.25 34.02 -19.88
CA LEU A 168 -0.57 32.76 -20.04
C LEU A 168 -1.57 31.61 -20.26
N GLU A 169 -1.30 30.74 -21.24
CA GLU A 169 -2.10 29.55 -21.51
C GLU A 169 -1.84 28.44 -20.45
N ALA A 170 -2.91 27.71 -20.09
CA ALA A 170 -2.83 26.64 -19.07
C ALA A 170 -1.79 25.56 -19.42
N ASP A 171 -1.59 25.23 -20.69
CA ASP A 171 -0.69 24.17 -21.13
C ASP A 171 0.79 24.55 -20.94
N LYS A 172 1.12 25.83 -20.84
CA LYS A 172 2.47 26.33 -20.56
C LYS A 172 2.82 26.34 -19.07
N LEU A 173 1.80 26.26 -18.19
CA LEU A 173 2.03 26.28 -16.74
C LEU A 173 2.92 25.17 -16.25
N LYS A 174 2.84 23.97 -16.84
CA LYS A 174 3.64 22.83 -16.40
C LYS A 174 5.12 23.12 -16.39
N ASP A 175 5.63 23.64 -17.50
CA ASP A 175 7.08 23.81 -17.71
C ASP A 175 7.65 24.89 -16.79
N VAL A 176 6.84 25.89 -16.46
CA VAL A 176 7.25 26.98 -15.56
C VAL A 176 7.20 26.57 -14.08
N ILE A 177 6.18 25.79 -13.67
CA ILE A 177 6.02 25.41 -12.25
C ILE A 177 6.85 24.16 -11.87
N GLU A 178 7.22 23.32 -12.83
CA GLU A 178 7.92 22.06 -12.58
C GLU A 178 9.26 22.24 -11.82
N PRO A 179 10.16 23.19 -12.18
CA PRO A 179 11.40 23.38 -11.45
C PRO A 179 11.18 23.69 -9.97
N ALA A 180 10.26 24.60 -9.64
CA ALA A 180 9.92 24.93 -8.26
C ALA A 180 9.38 23.71 -7.49
N ILE A 181 8.50 22.92 -8.10
CA ILE A 181 7.97 21.67 -7.49
C ILE A 181 9.11 20.67 -7.24
N MET A 182 10.08 20.53 -8.14
CA MET A 182 11.18 19.57 -7.96
C MET A 182 12.13 20.02 -6.84
N ILE A 183 12.42 21.31 -6.74
CA ILE A 183 13.20 21.88 -5.64
C ILE A 183 12.46 21.67 -4.30
N GLN A 184 11.18 21.96 -4.21
CA GLN A 184 10.41 21.75 -2.98
C GLN A 184 10.34 20.27 -2.57
N ARG A 185 10.34 19.34 -3.53
CA ARG A 185 10.47 17.89 -3.24
C ARG A 185 11.85 17.54 -2.70
N MET A 186 12.92 18.16 -3.21
CA MET A 186 14.27 18.01 -2.66
C MET A 186 14.30 18.49 -1.20
N LEU A 187 13.80 19.70 -0.92
CA LEU A 187 13.75 20.25 0.42
C LEU A 187 12.92 19.37 1.37
N SER A 188 11.78 18.86 0.92
CA SER A 188 10.94 17.94 1.71
C SER A 188 11.66 16.65 2.06
N LYS A 189 12.35 16.01 1.10
CA LYS A 189 13.14 14.79 1.34
C LYS A 189 14.30 15.05 2.28
N SER A 190 15.02 16.17 2.09
CA SER A 190 16.11 16.57 2.96
C SER A 190 15.63 16.86 4.37
N LYS A 191 14.47 17.53 4.52
CA LYS A 191 13.83 17.75 5.81
C LYS A 191 13.51 16.43 6.53
N GLU A 192 12.94 15.46 5.82
CA GLU A 192 12.65 14.12 6.40
C GLU A 192 13.92 13.44 6.92
N ILE A 193 15.05 13.57 6.23
CA ILE A 193 16.34 13.03 6.69
C ILE A 193 16.71 13.65 8.06
N PHE A 194 16.61 14.97 8.21
CA PHE A 194 16.93 15.66 9.45
C PHE A 194 15.90 15.39 10.55
N ASP A 195 14.61 15.51 10.25
CA ASP A 195 13.54 15.35 11.23
C ASP A 195 13.52 13.92 11.85
N ASN A 196 13.98 12.94 11.09
CA ASN A 196 14.05 11.55 11.56
C ASN A 196 15.48 11.11 11.95
N HIS A 197 16.40 12.05 12.06
CA HIS A 197 17.78 11.79 12.49
C HIS A 197 18.45 10.63 11.75
N LEU A 198 18.26 10.56 10.40
CA LEU A 198 18.76 9.45 9.61
C LEU A 198 20.27 9.49 9.48
N VAL A 199 20.92 8.33 9.54
CA VAL A 199 22.36 8.19 9.38
C VAL A 199 22.71 8.21 7.89
N VAL A 200 23.27 9.33 7.46
CA VAL A 200 23.70 9.58 6.06
C VAL A 200 25.18 9.30 5.91
N ASP A 201 25.54 8.34 5.05
CA ASP A 201 26.94 8.06 4.72
C ASP A 201 27.53 9.17 3.86
N LYS A 202 26.77 9.62 2.85
CA LYS A 202 27.23 10.61 1.87
C LYS A 202 26.05 11.34 1.24
N CYS A 203 26.17 12.64 1.06
CA CYS A 203 25.30 13.44 0.21
C CYS A 203 26.14 14.14 -0.85
N ASP A 204 26.01 13.74 -2.13
CA ASP A 204 26.85 14.20 -3.22
C ASP A 204 26.18 14.02 -4.59
N TYR A 205 26.87 14.48 -5.64
CA TYR A 205 26.43 14.24 -7.01
C TYR A 205 26.74 12.80 -7.45
N ALA A 206 25.77 12.15 -8.07
CA ALA A 206 25.97 10.86 -8.72
C ALA A 206 26.64 11.05 -10.10
N GLU A 207 27.12 9.96 -10.72
CA GLU A 207 27.75 9.98 -12.05
C GLU A 207 26.87 10.57 -13.14
N ASN A 208 25.55 10.39 -13.03
CA ASN A 208 24.58 10.97 -13.97
C ASN A 208 24.27 12.46 -13.69
N GLY A 209 24.86 13.07 -12.65
CA GLY A 209 24.67 14.45 -12.25
C GLY A 209 23.52 14.72 -11.29
N ASP A 210 22.74 13.70 -10.87
CA ASP A 210 21.70 13.87 -9.86
C ASP A 210 22.30 14.15 -8.49
N LEU A 211 21.65 14.99 -7.69
CA LEU A 211 21.98 15.13 -6.26
C LEU A 211 21.34 13.96 -5.49
N VAL A 212 22.17 13.21 -4.77
CA VAL A 212 21.75 12.00 -4.06
C VAL A 212 22.23 11.99 -2.61
N ALA A 213 21.43 11.42 -1.72
CA ALA A 213 21.83 11.01 -0.39
C ALA A 213 21.96 9.48 -0.34
N TYR A 214 23.05 8.99 0.25
CA TYR A 214 23.24 7.60 0.59
C TYR A 214 22.96 7.44 2.07
N ILE A 215 21.86 6.76 2.39
CA ILE A 215 21.35 6.59 3.76
C ILE A 215 21.59 5.16 4.18
N LYS A 216 22.16 4.93 5.35
CA LYS A 216 22.28 3.59 5.90
C LYS A 216 20.91 2.97 6.09
N SER A 217 20.78 1.70 5.76
CA SER A 217 19.53 0.97 5.85
C SER A 217 19.77 -0.50 6.17
N TYR A 218 18.77 -1.16 6.73
CA TYR A 218 18.81 -2.58 7.09
C TYR A 218 17.46 -3.24 6.78
N ALA A 219 17.47 -4.55 6.54
CA ALA A 219 16.24 -5.27 6.23
C ALA A 219 15.31 -5.32 7.46
N VAL A 220 14.00 -5.16 7.22
CA VAL A 220 12.99 -5.17 8.30
C VAL A 220 13.02 -6.47 9.09
N PHE A 221 13.25 -7.58 8.42
CA PHE A 221 13.30 -8.89 9.08
C PHE A 221 14.58 -9.10 9.90
N ASP A 222 15.72 -8.54 9.47
CA ASP A 222 16.96 -8.59 10.26
C ASP A 222 16.81 -7.81 11.58
N TYR A 223 16.09 -6.69 11.54
CA TYR A 223 15.73 -5.94 12.77
C TYR A 223 14.93 -6.81 13.74
N LEU A 224 13.92 -7.53 13.25
CA LEU A 224 13.12 -8.43 14.08
C LEU A 224 13.99 -9.53 14.71
N LYS A 225 14.83 -10.20 13.89
CA LYS A 225 15.72 -11.27 14.37
C LYS A 225 16.70 -10.76 15.42
N ALA A 226 17.31 -9.60 15.18
CA ALA A 226 18.27 -9.02 16.12
C ALA A 226 17.62 -8.74 17.49
N LEU A 227 16.48 -8.05 17.50
CA LEU A 227 15.85 -7.57 18.73
C LEU A 227 15.08 -8.65 19.50
N LEU A 228 14.59 -9.68 18.84
CA LEU A 228 13.80 -10.74 19.47
C LEU A 228 14.50 -12.09 19.52
N GLY A 229 15.41 -12.38 18.59
CA GLY A 229 16.03 -13.69 18.44
C GLY A 229 17.44 -13.83 19.03
N THR A 230 18.19 -12.75 19.17
CA THR A 230 19.62 -12.83 19.56
C THR A 230 19.82 -13.06 21.05
N ASP A 231 19.00 -12.46 21.91
CA ASP A 231 19.11 -12.59 23.37
C ASP A 231 18.82 -14.04 23.81
N SER A 232 19.56 -14.53 24.81
CA SER A 232 19.31 -15.81 25.47
C SER A 232 17.91 -15.88 26.10
N ASN A 233 17.39 -14.74 26.58
CA ASN A 233 16.03 -14.59 27.09
C ASN A 233 15.01 -14.20 25.99
N GLY A 234 15.41 -14.22 24.73
CA GLY A 234 14.60 -13.88 23.57
C GLY A 234 13.70 -15.03 23.11
N TYR A 235 13.46 -15.05 21.81
CA TYR A 235 12.55 -15.98 21.17
C TYR A 235 13.29 -16.87 20.18
N GLU A 236 12.96 -18.15 20.18
CA GLU A 236 13.19 -19.02 19.03
C GLU A 236 12.18 -18.65 17.95
N ILE A 237 12.65 -18.43 16.73
CA ILE A 237 11.84 -17.84 15.65
C ILE A 237 11.90 -18.74 14.43
N ASN A 238 10.72 -19.06 13.89
CA ASN A 238 10.58 -19.68 12.57
C ASN A 238 9.68 -18.84 11.66
N GLN A 239 9.99 -18.82 10.36
CA GLN A 239 9.26 -18.03 9.40
C GLN A 239 9.21 -18.72 8.03
N ASP A 240 8.10 -18.50 7.32
CA ASP A 240 8.02 -18.84 5.89
C ASP A 240 6.92 -18.03 5.19
N VAL A 241 6.88 -18.15 3.85
CA VAL A 241 5.81 -17.62 3.02
C VAL A 241 4.79 -18.73 2.78
N LEU A 242 3.67 -18.65 3.48
CA LEU A 242 2.59 -19.61 3.36
C LEU A 242 1.59 -19.16 2.29
N CYS A 243 1.00 -20.12 1.56
CA CYS A 243 -0.06 -19.86 0.59
C CYS A 243 -1.42 -20.28 1.16
N ALA A 244 -2.41 -19.39 1.16
CA ALA A 244 -3.72 -19.67 1.71
C ALA A 244 -4.43 -20.85 1.04
N ALA A 245 -4.16 -21.09 -0.26
CA ALA A 245 -4.73 -22.22 -0.97
C ALA A 245 -4.29 -23.56 -0.39
N ASP A 246 -3.06 -23.68 0.14
CA ASP A 246 -2.55 -24.89 0.78
C ASP A 246 -3.34 -25.25 2.04
N PHE A 247 -4.04 -24.30 2.63
CA PHE A 247 -4.92 -24.46 3.81
C PHE A 247 -6.40 -24.57 3.45
N GLY A 248 -6.73 -24.59 2.15
CA GLY A 248 -8.08 -24.75 1.66
C GLY A 248 -8.85 -23.46 1.39
N ALA A 249 -8.17 -22.30 1.33
CA ALA A 249 -8.79 -21.10 0.81
C ALA A 249 -8.88 -21.17 -0.73
N PRO A 250 -9.99 -20.68 -1.35
CA PRO A 250 -10.16 -20.69 -2.80
C PRO A 250 -9.39 -19.53 -3.46
N GLN A 251 -8.17 -19.23 -2.97
CA GLN A 251 -7.30 -18.18 -3.49
C GLN A 251 -5.81 -18.46 -3.25
N LYS A 252 -4.98 -18.11 -4.23
CA LYS A 252 -3.52 -18.19 -4.16
C LYS A 252 -2.95 -16.92 -3.49
N ARG A 253 -3.25 -16.71 -2.20
CA ARG A 253 -2.78 -15.59 -1.40
C ARG A 253 -1.54 -15.98 -0.60
N LYS A 254 -0.40 -15.38 -0.90
CA LYS A 254 0.84 -15.62 -0.17
C LYS A 254 1.02 -14.60 0.95
N ARG A 255 1.40 -15.09 2.15
CA ARG A 255 1.67 -14.28 3.32
C ARG A 255 2.94 -14.74 4.01
N PHE A 256 3.77 -13.78 4.40
CA PHE A 256 4.93 -14.02 5.24
C PHE A 256 4.48 -14.15 6.68
N ILE A 257 4.70 -15.32 7.27
CA ILE A 257 4.33 -15.64 8.66
C ILE A 257 5.60 -15.84 9.47
N VAL A 258 5.64 -15.20 10.63
CA VAL A 258 6.70 -15.36 11.61
C VAL A 258 6.06 -15.81 12.91
N ILE A 259 6.54 -16.90 13.49
CA ILE A 259 6.15 -17.39 14.81
C ILE A 259 7.38 -17.36 15.70
N GLY A 260 7.24 -16.81 16.90
CA GLY A 260 8.28 -16.87 17.93
C GLY A 260 7.73 -17.44 19.24
N ILE A 261 8.48 -18.32 19.87
CA ILE A 261 8.22 -18.87 21.22
C ILE A 261 9.45 -18.58 22.07
N LYS A 262 9.27 -18.23 23.35
CA LYS A 262 10.40 -17.96 24.27
C LYS A 262 11.40 -19.11 24.26
N LYS A 263 12.69 -18.80 24.15
CA LYS A 263 13.79 -19.78 24.22
C LYS A 263 13.82 -20.55 25.53
N SER A 264 13.36 -19.92 26.63
CA SER A 264 13.21 -20.62 27.93
C SER A 264 12.17 -21.74 27.92
N LEU A 265 11.32 -21.82 26.88
CA LEU A 265 10.25 -22.80 26.76
C LEU A 265 10.57 -23.89 25.72
N THR A 266 11.28 -23.52 24.66
CA THR A 266 11.64 -24.43 23.56
C THR A 266 12.82 -23.91 22.76
N ASP A 267 13.53 -24.84 22.12
CA ASP A 267 14.59 -24.59 21.14
C ASP A 267 14.13 -24.78 19.69
N THR A 268 12.86 -25.10 19.49
CA THR A 268 12.29 -25.32 18.16
C THR A 268 10.91 -24.71 18.03
N VAL A 269 10.60 -24.12 16.86
CA VAL A 269 9.30 -23.57 16.51
C VAL A 269 8.88 -24.15 15.15
N GLN A 270 7.65 -24.62 15.05
CA GLN A 270 7.10 -25.20 13.83
C GLN A 270 6.02 -24.31 13.24
N LEU A 271 6.03 -24.17 11.92
CA LEU A 271 4.94 -23.57 11.14
C LEU A 271 3.89 -24.64 10.76
N PRO A 272 2.63 -24.24 10.53
CA PRO A 272 1.62 -25.17 10.01
C PRO A 272 2.00 -25.62 8.60
N ILE A 273 1.66 -26.85 8.26
CA ILE A 273 1.82 -27.43 6.93
C ILE A 273 0.46 -27.46 6.27
N GLY A 274 0.36 -26.97 5.03
CA GLY A 274 -0.84 -27.05 4.22
C GLY A 274 -1.18 -28.51 3.86
N ILE A 275 -2.47 -28.82 3.77
CA ILE A 275 -2.99 -30.15 3.44
C ILE A 275 -3.50 -30.25 2.01
N PHE A 276 -3.58 -29.14 1.28
CA PHE A 276 -4.01 -29.09 -0.12
C PHE A 276 -2.79 -28.86 -1.04
N SER A 277 -2.84 -29.42 -2.23
CA SER A 277 -1.89 -29.22 -3.31
C SER A 277 -2.56 -28.55 -4.51
N GLU A 278 -1.80 -28.11 -5.51
CA GLU A 278 -2.36 -27.44 -6.69
C GLU A 278 -3.45 -28.25 -7.43
N LYS A 279 -3.44 -29.56 -7.31
CA LYS A 279 -4.44 -30.45 -7.92
C LYS A 279 -5.78 -30.45 -7.16
N ASP A 280 -5.72 -30.15 -5.86
CA ASP A 280 -6.86 -30.27 -4.95
C ASP A 280 -7.31 -28.91 -4.41
N TYR A 281 -6.76 -27.81 -4.93
CA TYR A 281 -7.15 -26.48 -4.48
C TYR A 281 -8.64 -26.23 -4.68
N ARG A 282 -9.26 -25.74 -3.64
CA ARG A 282 -10.63 -25.23 -3.70
C ARG A 282 -10.74 -24.08 -4.68
N THR A 283 -11.87 -23.99 -5.37
CA THR A 283 -12.10 -23.11 -6.49
C THR A 283 -13.00 -21.94 -6.14
N VAL A 284 -13.09 -20.98 -7.03
CA VAL A 284 -14.07 -19.88 -6.92
C VAL A 284 -15.49 -20.44 -6.82
N GLN A 285 -15.81 -21.51 -7.57
CA GLN A 285 -17.13 -22.14 -7.52
C GLN A 285 -17.46 -22.69 -6.15
N ASP A 286 -16.50 -23.33 -5.48
CA ASP A 286 -16.67 -23.86 -4.14
C ASP A 286 -17.07 -22.81 -3.11
N ALA A 287 -16.62 -21.56 -3.31
CA ALA A 287 -16.86 -20.47 -2.38
C ALA A 287 -18.13 -19.67 -2.66
N ILE A 288 -18.47 -19.42 -3.94
CA ILE A 288 -19.49 -18.46 -4.31
C ILE A 288 -20.54 -19.00 -5.29
N GLY A 289 -20.43 -20.27 -5.71
CA GLY A 289 -21.36 -20.85 -6.70
C GLY A 289 -22.81 -20.82 -6.24
N ASP A 290 -23.07 -21.09 -4.95
CA ASP A 290 -24.40 -21.06 -4.36
C ASP A 290 -25.00 -19.64 -4.22
N LEU A 291 -24.17 -18.59 -4.35
CA LEU A 291 -24.62 -17.20 -4.30
C LEU A 291 -25.02 -16.63 -5.66
N GLN A 292 -24.78 -17.35 -6.76
CA GLN A 292 -25.01 -16.85 -8.12
C GLN A 292 -26.41 -16.27 -8.33
N ASN A 293 -27.45 -16.92 -7.79
CA ASN A 293 -28.84 -16.55 -7.93
C ASN A 293 -29.38 -15.75 -6.74
N VAL A 294 -28.55 -15.41 -5.76
CA VAL A 294 -28.96 -14.57 -4.62
C VAL A 294 -29.00 -13.11 -5.07
N PRO A 295 -30.09 -12.37 -4.81
CA PRO A 295 -30.18 -10.96 -5.19
C PRO A 295 -29.09 -10.09 -4.54
N THR A 296 -28.52 -9.17 -5.31
CA THR A 296 -27.54 -8.20 -4.83
C THR A 296 -28.16 -6.82 -4.69
N VAL A 297 -27.65 -6.01 -3.75
CA VAL A 297 -27.99 -4.59 -3.63
C VAL A 297 -26.83 -3.71 -4.08
N THR A 298 -27.06 -2.42 -4.29
CA THR A 298 -26.01 -1.48 -4.74
C THR A 298 -25.61 -0.44 -3.71
N ASP A 299 -26.38 -0.30 -2.64
CA ASP A 299 -26.09 0.61 -1.54
C ASP A 299 -26.06 -0.14 -0.20
N VAL A 300 -25.27 0.38 0.74
CA VAL A 300 -25.17 -0.19 2.10
C VAL A 300 -26.50 -0.03 2.85
N ALA A 301 -27.24 1.04 2.61
CA ALA A 301 -28.54 1.30 3.24
C ALA A 301 -29.63 0.31 2.79
N GLU A 302 -29.45 -0.32 1.63
CA GLU A 302 -30.36 -1.34 1.07
C GLU A 302 -30.07 -2.75 1.62
N ASP A 303 -28.96 -2.95 2.32
CA ASP A 303 -28.51 -4.24 2.84
C ASP A 303 -29.19 -4.57 4.18
N ILE A 304 -30.44 -4.91 4.12
CA ILE A 304 -31.28 -5.33 5.28
C ILE A 304 -31.18 -6.83 5.57
N GLY A 305 -30.32 -7.55 4.84
CA GLY A 305 -30.20 -9.00 4.90
C GLY A 305 -31.10 -9.71 3.89
N THR A 306 -30.53 -10.69 3.19
CA THR A 306 -31.25 -11.51 2.19
C THR A 306 -31.43 -12.93 2.74
N PRO A 307 -32.67 -13.45 2.90
CA PRO A 307 -32.88 -14.83 3.32
C PRO A 307 -32.26 -15.81 2.32
N LEU A 308 -31.47 -16.75 2.82
CA LEU A 308 -30.87 -17.81 2.02
C LEU A 308 -31.82 -19.01 1.92
N LYS A 309 -32.17 -19.37 0.69
CA LYS A 309 -32.96 -20.59 0.43
C LYS A 309 -32.08 -21.82 0.61
N LYS A 310 -32.66 -22.95 0.99
CA LYS A 310 -32.00 -24.26 0.94
C LYS A 310 -31.48 -24.50 -0.47
N ALA A 311 -30.24 -24.93 -0.59
CA ALA A 311 -29.61 -25.30 -1.85
C ALA A 311 -29.05 -26.72 -1.70
N ASP A 312 -29.39 -27.59 -2.63
CA ASP A 312 -29.06 -29.02 -2.54
C ASP A 312 -27.63 -29.31 -3.02
N ASP A 313 -27.08 -28.47 -3.86
CA ASP A 313 -25.75 -28.65 -4.46
C ASP A 313 -24.79 -27.55 -4.00
N ILE A 314 -24.36 -27.61 -2.74
CA ILE A 314 -23.38 -26.71 -2.15
C ILE A 314 -22.11 -27.50 -1.85
N SER A 315 -20.95 -26.97 -2.26
CA SER A 315 -19.63 -27.56 -1.95
C SER A 315 -19.41 -27.67 -0.42
N GLU A 316 -18.48 -28.50 0.00
CA GLU A 316 -18.07 -28.60 1.41
C GLU A 316 -17.57 -27.25 1.97
N LEU A 317 -16.83 -26.46 1.16
CA LEU A 317 -16.44 -25.11 1.54
C LEU A 317 -17.67 -24.21 1.69
N GLY A 318 -18.56 -24.21 0.70
CA GLY A 318 -19.80 -23.43 0.74
C GLY A 318 -20.65 -23.75 1.97
N LYS A 319 -20.83 -25.01 2.32
CA LYS A 319 -21.52 -25.45 3.55
C LYS A 319 -20.85 -24.90 4.80
N SER A 320 -19.52 -24.93 4.88
CA SER A 320 -18.78 -24.44 6.05
C SER A 320 -18.81 -22.91 6.20
N LEU A 321 -18.99 -22.16 5.10
CA LEU A 321 -19.10 -20.71 5.11
C LEU A 321 -20.53 -20.22 5.38
N ARG A 322 -21.53 -21.04 5.03
CA ARG A 322 -22.96 -20.73 5.16
C ARG A 322 -23.47 -21.13 6.54
N ASP A 323 -23.07 -20.39 7.55
CA ASP A 323 -23.37 -20.62 8.96
C ASP A 323 -24.56 -19.79 9.48
N THR A 324 -25.33 -19.16 8.57
CA THR A 324 -26.52 -18.35 8.86
C THR A 324 -27.56 -18.49 7.75
N ASP A 325 -28.84 -18.26 8.07
CA ASP A 325 -29.94 -18.24 7.11
C ASP A 325 -30.18 -16.88 6.47
N THR A 326 -29.42 -15.83 6.88
CA THR A 326 -29.54 -14.47 6.37
C THR A 326 -28.21 -13.95 5.92
N LEU A 327 -28.11 -13.56 4.65
CA LEU A 327 -26.90 -13.06 4.02
C LEU A 327 -26.83 -11.54 4.08
N PHE A 328 -25.74 -11.00 4.63
CA PHE A 328 -25.39 -9.58 4.60
C PHE A 328 -24.17 -9.33 3.73
N ASN A 329 -23.95 -8.06 3.38
CA ASN A 329 -22.84 -7.59 2.55
C ASN A 329 -22.86 -8.13 1.11
N HIS A 330 -24.02 -8.60 0.60
CA HIS A 330 -24.15 -9.00 -0.80
C HIS A 330 -24.33 -7.77 -1.71
N ILE A 331 -23.43 -6.79 -1.52
CA ILE A 331 -23.48 -5.46 -2.10
C ILE A 331 -22.49 -5.39 -3.27
N ILE A 332 -22.94 -4.93 -4.43
CA ILE A 332 -22.12 -4.73 -5.62
C ILE A 332 -21.89 -3.23 -5.90
N THR A 333 -20.96 -2.93 -6.78
CA THR A 333 -20.80 -1.58 -7.32
C THR A 333 -21.68 -1.44 -8.56
N LYS A 334 -22.52 -0.39 -8.60
CA LYS A 334 -23.30 -0.03 -9.81
C LYS A 334 -22.35 0.19 -10.98
N THR A 335 -22.52 -0.59 -12.04
CA THR A 335 -21.65 -0.60 -13.20
C THR A 335 -22.14 0.41 -14.24
N ARG A 336 -21.25 1.27 -14.74
CA ARG A 336 -21.56 2.22 -15.82
C ARG A 336 -21.59 1.48 -17.18
N GLU A 337 -22.28 2.01 -18.17
CA GLU A 337 -22.45 1.40 -19.50
C GLU A 337 -21.10 0.99 -20.14
N THR A 338 -20.12 1.89 -20.16
CA THR A 338 -18.79 1.63 -20.72
C THR A 338 -18.04 0.48 -19.99
N ALA A 339 -18.28 0.30 -18.69
CA ALA A 339 -17.73 -0.83 -17.96
C ALA A 339 -18.53 -2.11 -18.19
N MET A 340 -19.84 -1.99 -18.43
CA MET A 340 -20.70 -3.12 -18.76
C MET A 340 -20.34 -3.74 -20.12
N GLU A 341 -20.01 -2.92 -21.12
CA GLU A 341 -19.55 -3.42 -22.42
C GLU A 341 -18.25 -4.22 -22.27
N ARG A 342 -17.31 -3.74 -21.45
CA ARG A 342 -16.08 -4.48 -21.11
C ARG A 342 -16.40 -5.79 -20.40
N PHE A 343 -17.32 -5.77 -19.44
CA PHE A 343 -17.73 -6.99 -18.74
C PHE A 343 -18.25 -8.04 -19.72
N LYS A 344 -19.10 -7.67 -20.66
CA LYS A 344 -19.63 -8.59 -21.66
C LYS A 344 -18.55 -9.18 -22.59
N ALA A 345 -17.48 -8.43 -22.86
CA ALA A 345 -16.43 -8.83 -23.78
C ALA A 345 -15.34 -9.73 -23.16
N ILE A 346 -15.17 -9.69 -21.82
CA ILE A 346 -14.13 -10.45 -21.11
C ILE A 346 -14.68 -11.83 -20.74
N LYS A 347 -13.98 -12.90 -21.12
CA LYS A 347 -14.33 -14.29 -20.78
C LYS A 347 -13.77 -14.70 -19.43
N GLN A 348 -14.23 -15.85 -18.88
CA GLN A 348 -13.68 -16.41 -17.64
C GLN A 348 -12.16 -16.58 -17.71
N GLY A 349 -11.46 -16.13 -16.66
CA GLY A 349 -10.00 -16.15 -16.57
C GLY A 349 -9.30 -15.00 -17.31
N GLU A 350 -10.00 -14.24 -18.12
CA GLU A 350 -9.45 -13.09 -18.85
C GLU A 350 -9.57 -11.78 -18.05
N ASN A 351 -8.85 -10.75 -18.52
CA ASN A 351 -8.78 -9.45 -17.86
C ASN A 351 -8.78 -8.30 -18.91
N PHE A 352 -8.51 -7.08 -18.45
CA PHE A 352 -8.46 -5.88 -19.28
C PHE A 352 -7.61 -6.01 -20.56
N HIS A 353 -6.53 -6.79 -20.52
CA HIS A 353 -5.61 -6.94 -21.64
C HIS A 353 -6.20 -7.75 -22.80
N SER A 354 -7.19 -8.62 -22.57
CA SER A 354 -7.88 -9.39 -23.61
C SER A 354 -8.87 -8.55 -24.43
N LEU A 355 -9.21 -7.35 -23.98
CA LEU A 355 -10.10 -6.46 -24.70
C LEU A 355 -9.48 -5.97 -26.01
N ASN A 356 -10.31 -5.72 -27.02
CA ASN A 356 -9.90 -5.01 -28.22
C ASN A 356 -9.62 -3.52 -27.92
N ASP A 357 -8.91 -2.85 -28.82
CA ASP A 357 -8.45 -1.48 -28.58
C ASP A 357 -9.60 -0.47 -28.47
N SER A 358 -10.73 -0.71 -29.10
CA SER A 358 -11.92 0.16 -29.03
C SER A 358 -12.49 0.20 -27.58
N LEU A 359 -12.40 -0.89 -26.85
CA LEU A 359 -12.86 -0.99 -25.46
C LEU A 359 -11.79 -0.57 -24.43
N LYS A 360 -10.52 -0.41 -24.84
CA LYS A 360 -9.43 0.07 -23.98
C LYS A 360 -9.34 1.60 -23.86
N THR A 361 -10.05 2.33 -24.73
CA THR A 361 -10.00 3.80 -24.80
C THR A 361 -10.53 4.49 -23.54
N ASN A 362 -10.04 5.72 -23.27
CA ASN A 362 -10.55 6.67 -22.25
C ASN A 362 -10.49 6.27 -20.78
N THR A 363 -9.78 5.21 -20.40
CA THR A 363 -9.77 4.75 -18.99
C THR A 363 -8.41 4.92 -18.33
N TYR A 364 -7.33 4.58 -19.03
CA TYR A 364 -5.96 4.60 -18.48
C TYR A 364 -5.05 5.40 -19.41
N THR A 365 -4.10 6.14 -18.84
CA THR A 365 -3.13 6.94 -19.61
C THR A 365 -2.23 6.05 -20.47
N ASP A 366 -1.99 4.82 -20.02
CA ASP A 366 -1.26 3.78 -20.73
C ASP A 366 -1.92 2.42 -20.39
N ALA A 367 -2.62 1.86 -21.35
CA ALA A 367 -3.34 0.59 -21.22
C ALA A 367 -2.38 -0.58 -20.95
N ASN A 368 -1.16 -0.54 -21.50
CA ASN A 368 -0.17 -1.62 -21.37
C ASN A 368 0.44 -1.72 -19.97
N ARG A 369 0.36 -0.63 -19.18
CA ARG A 369 0.85 -0.58 -17.79
C ARG A 369 -0.21 -0.94 -16.75
N THR A 370 -1.40 -1.37 -17.16
CA THR A 370 -2.42 -1.82 -16.22
C THR A 370 -2.02 -3.17 -15.62
N GLN A 371 -2.40 -3.37 -14.35
CA GLN A 371 -2.16 -4.64 -13.68
C GLN A 371 -3.11 -5.72 -14.24
N ASN A 372 -2.66 -6.96 -14.31
CA ASN A 372 -3.44 -8.12 -14.76
C ASN A 372 -4.69 -8.39 -13.89
N THR A 373 -4.80 -7.78 -12.73
CA THR A 373 -5.98 -7.87 -11.85
C THR A 373 -7.10 -6.90 -12.23
N ILE A 374 -6.85 -5.98 -13.17
CA ILE A 374 -7.86 -4.99 -13.58
C ILE A 374 -8.86 -5.64 -14.54
N TYR A 375 -10.16 -5.48 -14.26
CA TYR A 375 -11.26 -6.12 -15.00
C TYR A 375 -11.09 -7.65 -15.12
N LEU A 376 -10.54 -8.29 -14.09
CA LEU A 376 -10.39 -9.73 -14.07
C LEU A 376 -11.77 -10.40 -13.91
N ARG A 377 -12.20 -11.17 -14.91
CA ARG A 377 -13.31 -12.10 -14.73
C ARG A 377 -12.80 -13.36 -14.10
N LEU A 378 -13.33 -13.69 -12.94
CA LEU A 378 -12.97 -14.92 -12.24
C LEU A 378 -13.37 -16.14 -13.06
N ALA A 379 -12.67 -17.25 -12.86
CA ALA A 379 -13.02 -18.54 -13.45
C ALA A 379 -13.50 -19.48 -12.34
N TYR A 380 -14.64 -20.14 -12.54
CA TYR A 380 -15.22 -21.01 -11.55
C TYR A 380 -14.34 -22.21 -11.19
N ASN A 381 -13.65 -22.77 -12.16
CA ASN A 381 -12.86 -24.00 -12.03
C ASN A 381 -11.44 -23.78 -11.48
N GLN A 382 -11.12 -22.60 -10.95
CA GLN A 382 -9.81 -22.26 -10.44
C GLN A 382 -9.88 -21.50 -9.13
N PRO A 383 -8.86 -21.56 -8.25
CA PRO A 383 -8.71 -20.61 -7.17
C PRO A 383 -8.48 -19.21 -7.72
N SER A 384 -9.00 -18.19 -7.05
CA SER A 384 -8.74 -16.81 -7.40
C SER A 384 -7.28 -16.42 -7.11
N GLY A 385 -6.82 -15.33 -7.72
CA GLY A 385 -5.64 -14.61 -7.26
C GLY A 385 -5.86 -13.98 -5.88
N THR A 386 -4.86 -13.23 -5.39
CA THR A 386 -4.98 -12.54 -4.10
C THR A 386 -6.14 -11.54 -4.11
N VAL A 387 -7.15 -11.76 -3.29
CA VAL A 387 -8.25 -10.82 -3.05
C VAL A 387 -7.67 -9.55 -2.43
N VAL A 388 -7.80 -8.45 -3.13
CA VAL A 388 -7.42 -7.09 -2.71
C VAL A 388 -8.67 -6.23 -2.62
N ASN A 389 -8.58 -4.90 -2.70
CA ASN A 389 -9.78 -4.09 -2.87
C ASN A 389 -10.35 -4.31 -4.29
N VAL A 390 -11.16 -5.36 -4.43
CA VAL A 390 -11.70 -5.83 -5.72
C VAL A 390 -12.64 -4.80 -6.39
N ARG A 391 -13.16 -3.84 -5.64
CA ARG A 391 -13.89 -2.70 -6.21
C ARG A 391 -13.00 -1.82 -7.07
N LYS A 392 -11.76 -1.55 -6.62
CA LYS A 392 -10.80 -0.72 -7.39
C LYS A 392 -10.28 -1.42 -8.61
N SER A 393 -10.12 -2.74 -8.56
CA SER A 393 -9.69 -3.58 -9.69
C SER A 393 -10.84 -4.07 -10.55
N MET A 394 -12.10 -3.82 -10.14
CA MET A 394 -13.32 -4.18 -10.90
C MET A 394 -13.35 -5.66 -11.28
N TRP A 395 -13.21 -6.54 -10.29
CA TRP A 395 -13.33 -7.98 -10.51
C TRP A 395 -14.75 -8.35 -10.92
N ILE A 396 -14.87 -9.22 -11.91
CA ILE A 396 -16.11 -9.60 -12.55
C ILE A 396 -16.50 -11.01 -12.09
N HIS A 397 -17.79 -11.20 -11.80
CA HIS A 397 -18.35 -12.52 -11.50
C HIS A 397 -18.08 -13.50 -12.67
N PRO A 398 -17.83 -14.80 -12.43
CA PRO A 398 -17.52 -15.76 -13.48
C PRO A 398 -18.57 -15.78 -14.62
N GLU A 399 -19.85 -15.88 -14.29
CA GLU A 399 -20.95 -16.01 -15.26
C GLU A 399 -21.73 -14.70 -15.47
N LEU A 400 -21.90 -13.90 -14.42
CA LEU A 400 -22.75 -12.72 -14.49
C LEU A 400 -21.97 -11.47 -14.92
N ASN A 401 -22.59 -10.63 -15.73
CA ASN A 401 -21.97 -9.37 -16.15
C ASN A 401 -22.11 -8.29 -15.06
N ARG A 402 -21.58 -8.55 -13.88
CA ARG A 402 -21.53 -7.64 -12.74
C ARG A 402 -20.21 -7.78 -11.99
N ALA A 403 -19.86 -6.75 -11.23
CA ALA A 403 -18.78 -6.90 -10.27
C ALA A 403 -19.13 -7.92 -9.19
N ILE A 404 -18.12 -8.57 -8.61
CA ILE A 404 -18.34 -9.40 -7.43
C ILE A 404 -18.75 -8.54 -6.24
N SER A 405 -19.61 -9.10 -5.39
CA SER A 405 -20.08 -8.44 -4.17
C SER A 405 -19.01 -8.46 -3.06
N ILE A 406 -19.25 -7.68 -2.01
CA ILE A 406 -18.41 -7.72 -0.79
C ILE A 406 -18.47 -9.13 -0.18
N ARG A 407 -19.66 -9.74 -0.12
CA ARG A 407 -19.83 -11.10 0.42
C ARG A 407 -19.11 -12.16 -0.42
N GLU A 408 -19.20 -12.10 -1.73
CA GLU A 408 -18.43 -13.01 -2.61
C GLU A 408 -16.92 -12.85 -2.41
N ALA A 409 -16.43 -11.62 -2.33
CA ALA A 409 -15.02 -11.37 -2.00
C ALA A 409 -14.65 -11.88 -0.59
N ALA A 410 -15.55 -11.76 0.39
CA ALA A 410 -15.34 -12.27 1.74
C ALA A 410 -15.29 -13.80 1.78
N ARG A 411 -16.15 -14.48 1.02
CA ARG A 411 -16.13 -15.95 0.91
C ARG A 411 -14.89 -16.47 0.20
N LEU A 412 -14.37 -15.74 -0.80
CA LEU A 412 -13.04 -16.04 -1.38
C LEU A 412 -11.92 -15.92 -0.35
N GLN A 413 -12.10 -15.08 0.67
CA GLN A 413 -11.19 -14.98 1.84
C GLN A 413 -11.55 -16.01 2.93
N THR A 414 -12.57 -16.85 2.75
CA THR A 414 -13.07 -17.81 3.74
C THR A 414 -13.70 -17.19 5.00
N PHE A 415 -14.24 -15.97 4.92
CA PHE A 415 -15.09 -15.46 6.00
C PHE A 415 -16.45 -16.16 5.99
N PRO A 416 -16.95 -16.59 7.16
CA PRO A 416 -18.30 -17.14 7.28
C PRO A 416 -19.36 -16.06 7.03
N ASP A 417 -20.56 -16.45 6.65
CA ASP A 417 -21.65 -15.53 6.32
C ASP A 417 -22.17 -14.75 7.52
N SER A 418 -22.04 -15.30 8.72
CA SER A 418 -22.35 -14.63 9.98
C SER A 418 -21.42 -13.44 10.27
N PHE A 419 -20.24 -13.36 9.64
CA PHE A 419 -19.33 -12.23 9.83
C PHE A 419 -19.78 -11.02 8.99
N ILE A 420 -20.24 -9.96 9.64
CA ILE A 420 -20.77 -8.77 8.99
C ILE A 420 -19.69 -7.66 8.95
N PHE A 421 -19.40 -7.16 7.74
CA PHE A 421 -18.52 -6.01 7.54
C PHE A 421 -19.30 -4.71 7.66
N CYS A 422 -18.76 -3.74 8.42
CA CYS A 422 -19.43 -2.48 8.70
C CYS A 422 -18.73 -1.27 8.08
N GLY A 423 -19.44 -0.15 7.99
CA GLY A 423 -18.95 1.11 7.46
C GLY A 423 -19.30 1.33 5.98
N SER A 424 -18.69 2.31 5.33
CA SER A 424 -18.96 2.59 3.92
C SER A 424 -18.54 1.44 3.03
N LYS A 425 -19.19 1.29 1.87
CA LYS A 425 -18.89 0.24 0.89
C LYS A 425 -17.39 0.12 0.56
N ASP A 426 -16.70 1.24 0.41
CA ASP A 426 -15.24 1.25 0.14
C ASP A 426 -14.43 0.68 1.31
N LYS A 427 -14.86 0.97 2.54
CA LYS A 427 -14.24 0.44 3.76
C LYS A 427 -14.48 -1.04 3.92
N GLN A 428 -15.68 -1.53 3.64
CA GLN A 428 -15.99 -2.96 3.68
C GLN A 428 -15.12 -3.75 2.68
N TYR A 429 -15.02 -3.33 1.42
CA TYR A 429 -14.09 -3.94 0.45
C TYR A 429 -12.63 -3.87 0.90
N GLN A 430 -12.23 -2.78 1.56
CA GLN A 430 -10.88 -2.64 2.07
C GLN A 430 -10.59 -3.60 3.24
N GLN A 431 -11.55 -3.80 4.14
CA GLN A 431 -11.45 -4.75 5.25
C GLN A 431 -11.25 -6.17 4.71
N VAL A 432 -12.09 -6.59 3.76
CA VAL A 432 -11.96 -7.90 3.10
C VAL A 432 -10.58 -8.05 2.45
N GLY A 433 -10.14 -7.06 1.68
CA GLY A 433 -8.87 -7.13 0.96
C GLY A 433 -7.63 -7.16 1.85
N ASN A 434 -7.70 -6.54 3.04
CA ASN A 434 -6.58 -6.48 3.99
C ASN A 434 -6.48 -7.74 4.88
N ALA A 435 -7.53 -8.54 4.96
CA ALA A 435 -7.59 -9.66 5.88
C ALA A 435 -6.64 -10.82 5.52
N VAL A 436 -6.25 -11.58 6.52
CA VAL A 436 -5.74 -12.94 6.37
C VAL A 436 -6.94 -13.88 6.26
N PRO A 437 -6.95 -14.85 5.34
CA PRO A 437 -8.04 -15.83 5.26
C PRO A 437 -8.24 -16.56 6.60
N PRO A 438 -9.45 -16.55 7.18
CA PRO A 438 -9.73 -17.19 8.46
C PRO A 438 -9.27 -18.64 8.56
N ILE A 439 -9.41 -19.42 7.49
CA ILE A 439 -8.96 -20.83 7.48
C ILE A 439 -7.44 -20.95 7.64
N MET A 440 -6.67 -20.06 7.03
CA MET A 440 -5.21 -20.01 7.18
C MET A 440 -4.81 -19.50 8.57
N ALA A 441 -5.50 -18.45 9.07
CA ALA A 441 -5.26 -17.91 10.42
C ALA A 441 -5.55 -18.97 11.49
N LYS A 442 -6.61 -19.76 11.30
CA LYS A 442 -6.96 -20.89 12.19
C LYS A 442 -5.84 -21.92 12.23
N ALA A 443 -5.34 -22.36 11.08
CA ALA A 443 -4.24 -23.35 11.02
C ALA A 443 -2.97 -22.84 11.72
N ILE A 444 -2.66 -21.55 11.58
CA ILE A 444 -1.52 -20.93 12.30
C ILE A 444 -1.76 -20.93 13.81
N ALA A 445 -2.95 -20.54 14.25
CA ALA A 445 -3.30 -20.48 15.67
C ALA A 445 -3.33 -21.88 16.31
N GLU A 446 -3.93 -22.86 15.67
CA GLU A 446 -3.99 -24.25 16.15
C GLU A 446 -2.58 -24.83 16.28
N LYS A 447 -1.72 -24.65 15.24
CA LYS A 447 -0.32 -25.14 15.32
C LYS A 447 0.45 -24.51 16.46
N LEU A 448 0.25 -23.22 16.73
CA LEU A 448 0.90 -22.56 17.87
C LEU A 448 0.34 -23.04 19.20
N ALA A 449 -0.99 -23.19 19.32
CA ALA A 449 -1.64 -23.71 20.54
C ALA A 449 -1.17 -25.13 20.88
N ASP A 450 -1.11 -26.03 19.91
CA ASP A 450 -0.61 -27.39 20.08
C ASP A 450 0.83 -27.42 20.62
N GLN A 451 1.70 -26.55 20.09
CA GLN A 451 3.09 -26.46 20.56
C GLN A 451 3.15 -25.98 22.01
N LEU A 452 2.40 -24.94 22.35
CA LEU A 452 2.37 -24.40 23.72
C LEU A 452 1.81 -25.44 24.72
N GLU A 453 0.76 -26.16 24.36
CA GLU A 453 0.20 -27.23 25.19
C GLU A 453 1.21 -28.39 25.40
N GLN A 454 1.92 -28.79 24.36
CA GLN A 454 2.98 -29.82 24.49
C GLN A 454 4.13 -29.35 25.40
N ILE A 455 4.49 -28.06 25.32
CA ILE A 455 5.51 -27.47 26.18
C ILE A 455 5.03 -27.49 27.65
N GLU A 456 3.82 -27.03 27.93
CA GLU A 456 3.25 -27.01 29.29
C GLU A 456 3.21 -28.41 29.90
N LYS A 457 2.77 -29.42 29.16
CA LYS A 457 2.79 -30.83 29.61
C LYS A 457 4.19 -31.37 29.93
N ARG A 458 5.28 -30.80 29.34
CA ARG A 458 6.67 -31.19 29.70
C ARG A 458 7.11 -30.61 31.02
N PHE A 459 6.62 -29.43 31.39
CA PHE A 459 6.96 -28.75 32.65
C PHE A 459 6.14 -29.25 33.86
N GLU A 460 5.00 -29.92 33.61
CA GLU A 460 4.16 -30.53 34.64
C GLU A 460 4.64 -31.94 35.06
N ARG A 461 5.57 -32.53 34.32
CA ARG A 461 6.25 -33.82 34.61
C ARG A 461 7.60 -33.60 35.28
#